data_a809784820c2dbc5b62cc07ffc76075f
#
_entry.id   a809784820c2dbc5b62cc07ffc76075f
#
_cell.length_a   1.000
_cell.length_b   1.000
_cell.length_c   1.000
_cell.angle_alpha   90.00
_cell.angle_beta   90.00
_cell.angle_gamma   90.00
#
_symmetry.space_group_name_H-M   'P 1'
#
loop_
_entity.id
_entity.type
_entity.pdbx_description
1 polymer ?
#
loop_
_entity_poly.entity_id
_entity_poly.type
_entity_poly.pdbx_seq_one_letter_code
_entity_poly.pdbx_strand_id
1 'polypeptide(L)'
;MQNSVEIFSIALGLVEPWYVKEVVFDKERLQLDVYLGFKKGHLFLADDTQYYTAYDTVERRWEHLNFFQHKCYLHAKVPRVMQSDGKIKTQEVPWARKGSGFTLLFEAFSMLLIENEMPVNKVAKLLQVYPARIWNVFDYWISIAHKEDVIDSLTKIGFDETSVKKGHNYITHMVDLEQKRVLFACEGKGVDCIEKSVDYLKEKEVEIAEIKQVCIDMSPAFISGCNTNLPEAEITFDKFHVVKEVNKAMDELRRLERKGNDLLKGHKYTFLKSKLTPEIKSEKDFLMELYPKLGQGYQLLEMFKDFWDIKQKAEAETYLAFWCDYADDSGIYPFQKASKTIKAHWSGIINYIESRINNGVIEGINSKIQLAKKRARGYRNTTNFINMIYFTCSKLKFNYPLYST
;
A
#
# COMPACT_ATOMS: atom_id res chain seq x y z
N MET A 1 7.09 -44.31 -23.54
CA MET A 1 5.97 -43.35 -23.64
C MET A 1 4.98 -43.44 -22.47
N GLN A 2 4.60 -44.61 -21.95
CA GLN A 2 3.69 -44.72 -20.79
C GLN A 2 4.20 -43.98 -19.54
N ASN A 3 5.47 -44.05 -19.20
CA ASN A 3 6.05 -43.41 -18.02
C ASN A 3 5.99 -41.86 -18.04
N SER A 4 6.11 -41.21 -19.19
CA SER A 4 6.07 -39.74 -19.27
C SER A 4 4.66 -39.20 -19.05
N VAL A 5 3.63 -39.82 -19.62
CA VAL A 5 2.21 -39.45 -19.47
C VAL A 5 1.79 -39.55 -17.98
N GLU A 6 2.21 -40.62 -17.30
CA GLU A 6 1.91 -40.84 -15.89
C GLU A 6 2.58 -39.80 -14.99
N ILE A 7 3.87 -39.51 -15.23
CA ILE A 7 4.62 -38.49 -14.46
C ILE A 7 3.96 -37.13 -14.60
N PHE A 8 3.59 -36.69 -15.82
CA PHE A 8 2.92 -35.42 -16.01
C PHE A 8 1.50 -35.37 -15.46
N SER A 9 0.76 -36.49 -15.48
CA SER A 9 -0.56 -36.57 -14.85
C SER A 9 -0.49 -36.33 -13.35
N ILE A 10 0.48 -36.95 -12.68
CA ILE A 10 0.73 -36.79 -11.25
C ILE A 10 1.23 -35.36 -10.95
N ALA A 11 2.24 -34.90 -11.69
CA ALA A 11 2.86 -33.60 -11.48
C ALA A 11 1.89 -32.41 -11.69
N LEU A 12 0.92 -32.56 -12.60
CA LEU A 12 -0.12 -31.56 -12.84
C LEU A 12 -1.30 -31.69 -11.88
N GLY A 13 -1.32 -32.71 -11.01
CA GLY A 13 -2.43 -32.94 -10.07
C GLY A 13 -3.77 -33.17 -10.76
N LEU A 14 -3.77 -33.81 -11.96
CA LEU A 14 -4.99 -33.99 -12.72
C LEU A 14 -5.88 -35.04 -12.05
N VAL A 15 -7.15 -34.67 -11.87
CA VAL A 15 -8.21 -35.54 -11.39
C VAL A 15 -9.23 -35.83 -12.48
N GLU A 16 -9.93 -36.94 -12.39
CA GLU A 16 -11.03 -37.26 -13.32
C GLU A 16 -11.98 -36.06 -13.49
N PRO A 17 -12.44 -35.78 -14.70
CA PRO A 17 -12.33 -36.58 -15.92
C PRO A 17 -11.05 -36.33 -16.75
N TRP A 18 -10.16 -35.49 -16.29
CA TRP A 18 -8.99 -35.02 -17.04
C TRP A 18 -7.80 -35.98 -16.96
N TYR A 19 -7.11 -36.14 -18.08
CA TYR A 19 -5.89 -36.95 -18.17
C TYR A 19 -4.91 -36.38 -19.19
N VAL A 20 -3.63 -36.73 -19.07
CA VAL A 20 -2.61 -36.43 -20.09
C VAL A 20 -2.78 -37.43 -21.23
N LYS A 21 -3.05 -36.92 -22.42
CA LYS A 21 -3.19 -37.71 -23.63
C LYS A 21 -1.82 -38.00 -24.28
N GLU A 22 -1.00 -36.97 -24.36
CA GLU A 22 0.27 -37.01 -25.08
C GLU A 22 1.21 -35.93 -24.53
N VAL A 23 2.54 -36.21 -24.59
CA VAL A 23 3.61 -35.28 -24.24
C VAL A 23 4.60 -35.27 -25.39
N VAL A 24 4.81 -34.10 -26.01
CA VAL A 24 5.68 -33.89 -27.14
C VAL A 24 6.74 -32.86 -26.83
N PHE A 25 8.01 -33.20 -27.08
CA PHE A 25 9.10 -32.22 -27.01
C PHE A 25 9.57 -31.88 -28.43
N ASP A 26 9.31 -30.62 -28.81
CA ASP A 26 9.80 -30.07 -30.07
C ASP A 26 11.28 -29.69 -29.92
N LYS A 27 12.16 -30.47 -30.56
CA LYS A 27 13.62 -30.29 -30.49
C LYS A 27 14.11 -29.04 -31.22
N GLU A 28 13.39 -28.58 -32.25
CA GLU A 28 13.76 -27.39 -33.01
C GLU A 28 13.41 -26.10 -32.27
N ARG A 29 12.21 -26.08 -31.67
CA ARG A 29 11.72 -24.94 -30.90
C ARG A 29 12.13 -24.97 -29.42
N LEU A 30 12.69 -26.08 -28.96
CA LEU A 30 13.01 -26.32 -27.54
C LEU A 30 11.79 -26.08 -26.67
N GLN A 31 10.67 -26.69 -27.01
CA GLN A 31 9.37 -26.48 -26.38
C GLN A 31 8.75 -27.82 -25.99
N LEU A 32 8.15 -27.86 -24.82
CA LEU A 32 7.33 -28.98 -24.35
C LEU A 32 5.84 -28.67 -24.52
N ASP A 33 5.13 -29.53 -25.23
CA ASP A 33 3.69 -29.46 -25.41
C ASP A 33 3.03 -30.67 -24.73
N VAL A 34 2.15 -30.43 -23.78
CA VAL A 34 1.38 -31.43 -23.05
C VAL A 34 -0.07 -31.35 -23.48
N TYR A 35 -0.56 -32.41 -24.10
CA TYR A 35 -1.93 -32.48 -24.58
C TYR A 35 -2.81 -33.19 -23.57
N LEU A 36 -3.86 -32.50 -23.15
CA LEU A 36 -4.82 -32.97 -22.15
C LEU A 36 -6.12 -33.40 -22.83
N GLY A 37 -6.73 -34.43 -22.29
CA GLY A 37 -8.05 -34.91 -22.69
C GLY A 37 -8.96 -35.07 -21.49
N PHE A 38 -10.23 -35.36 -21.76
CA PHE A 38 -11.20 -35.76 -20.75
C PHE A 38 -11.93 -37.05 -21.15
N LYS A 39 -12.43 -37.80 -20.16
CA LYS A 39 -13.12 -39.08 -20.38
C LYS A 39 -14.39 -38.84 -21.18
N LYS A 40 -14.56 -39.58 -22.29
CA LYS A 40 -15.77 -39.53 -23.14
C LYS A 40 -17.00 -39.95 -22.33
N GLY A 41 -18.10 -39.22 -22.49
CA GLY A 41 -19.34 -39.49 -21.77
C GLY A 41 -19.39 -38.92 -20.35
N HIS A 42 -18.35 -38.22 -19.89
CA HIS A 42 -18.41 -37.55 -18.61
C HIS A 42 -19.47 -36.46 -18.60
N LEU A 43 -20.16 -36.37 -17.44
CA LEU A 43 -21.21 -35.39 -17.19
C LEU A 43 -20.60 -34.16 -16.46
N PHE A 44 -20.69 -33.02 -17.07
CA PHE A 44 -20.18 -31.75 -16.52
C PHE A 44 -21.31 -30.99 -15.84
N LEU A 45 -21.08 -30.51 -14.64
CA LEU A 45 -22.00 -29.63 -13.93
C LEU A 45 -22.03 -28.26 -14.64
N ALA A 46 -23.21 -27.77 -14.95
CA ALA A 46 -23.43 -26.46 -15.55
C ALA A 46 -23.94 -25.41 -14.55
N ASP A 47 -24.01 -24.15 -14.95
CA ASP A 47 -24.44 -23.05 -14.08
C ASP A 47 -25.89 -23.17 -13.60
N ASP A 48 -26.74 -23.92 -14.37
CA ASP A 48 -28.11 -24.23 -14.00
C ASP A 48 -28.23 -25.42 -13.00
N THR A 49 -27.11 -25.83 -12.42
CA THR A 49 -26.99 -26.95 -11.47
C THR A 49 -27.36 -28.33 -12.05
N GLN A 50 -27.49 -28.45 -13.38
CA GLN A 50 -27.73 -29.71 -14.06
C GLN A 50 -26.44 -30.28 -14.66
N TYR A 51 -26.44 -31.55 -14.95
CA TYR A 51 -25.33 -32.27 -15.52
C TYR A 51 -25.56 -32.55 -17.00
N TYR A 52 -24.59 -32.22 -17.84
CA TYR A 52 -24.65 -32.37 -19.29
C TYR A 52 -23.41 -33.04 -19.85
N THR A 53 -23.58 -33.83 -20.90
CA THR A 53 -22.45 -34.27 -21.71
C THR A 53 -21.89 -33.12 -22.54
N ALA A 54 -20.66 -33.25 -22.99
CA ALA A 54 -20.07 -32.27 -23.91
C ALA A 54 -20.88 -32.21 -25.21
N TYR A 55 -21.40 -31.02 -25.55
CA TYR A 55 -22.05 -30.76 -26.84
C TYR A 55 -21.00 -30.69 -27.96
N ASP A 56 -19.94 -29.90 -27.75
CA ASP A 56 -18.74 -29.79 -28.59
C ASP A 56 -17.51 -29.41 -27.76
N THR A 57 -16.42 -29.07 -28.42
CA THR A 57 -15.16 -28.68 -27.74
C THR A 57 -14.53 -27.47 -28.43
N VAL A 58 -13.83 -26.63 -27.64
CA VAL A 58 -12.99 -25.53 -28.12
C VAL A 58 -11.55 -25.78 -27.76
N GLU A 59 -10.65 -25.60 -28.72
CA GLU A 59 -9.21 -25.71 -28.46
C GLU A 59 -8.71 -24.51 -27.66
N ARG A 60 -7.96 -24.80 -26.59
CA ARG A 60 -7.34 -23.81 -25.71
C ARG A 60 -5.89 -24.21 -25.43
N ARG A 61 -5.06 -23.19 -25.21
CA ARG A 61 -3.66 -23.36 -24.84
C ARG A 61 -3.32 -22.43 -23.68
N TRP A 62 -2.54 -22.92 -22.72
CA TRP A 62 -2.04 -22.16 -21.57
C TRP A 62 -0.53 -22.32 -21.47
N GLU A 63 0.17 -21.24 -21.19
CA GLU A 63 1.59 -21.27 -20.88
C GLU A 63 1.76 -21.75 -19.43
N HIS A 64 2.57 -22.76 -19.24
CA HIS A 64 2.91 -23.38 -17.96
C HIS A 64 4.32 -22.97 -17.55
N LEU A 65 4.73 -23.34 -16.34
CA LEU A 65 6.11 -23.18 -15.88
C LEU A 65 7.07 -23.89 -16.86
N ASN A 66 8.21 -23.28 -17.09
CA ASN A 66 9.22 -23.83 -17.98
C ASN A 66 9.69 -25.21 -17.51
N PHE A 67 9.85 -26.12 -18.43
CA PHE A 67 10.44 -27.43 -18.22
C PHE A 67 11.93 -27.36 -18.57
N PHE A 68 12.83 -27.50 -17.58
CA PHE A 68 14.27 -27.30 -17.75
C PHE A 68 14.63 -26.04 -18.55
N GLN A 69 14.02 -24.92 -18.26
CA GLN A 69 14.16 -23.62 -18.99
C GLN A 69 13.54 -23.58 -20.40
N HIS A 70 12.96 -24.66 -20.90
CA HIS A 70 12.22 -24.69 -22.14
C HIS A 70 10.78 -24.31 -21.93
N LYS A 71 10.18 -23.57 -22.87
CA LYS A 71 8.77 -23.21 -22.79
C LYS A 71 7.89 -24.47 -22.68
N CYS A 72 6.90 -24.42 -21.82
CA CYS A 72 5.94 -25.51 -21.64
C CYS A 72 4.52 -24.97 -21.84
N TYR A 73 3.74 -25.71 -22.63
CA TYR A 73 2.35 -25.38 -22.90
C TYR A 73 1.44 -26.56 -22.62
N LEU A 74 0.29 -26.29 -22.00
CA LEU A 74 -0.81 -27.23 -21.90
C LEU A 74 -1.83 -26.93 -23.01
N HIS A 75 -2.24 -27.96 -23.72
CA HIS A 75 -3.24 -27.91 -24.77
C HIS A 75 -4.43 -28.79 -24.38
N ALA A 76 -5.65 -28.27 -24.52
CA ALA A 76 -6.84 -29.08 -24.29
C ALA A 76 -7.97 -28.69 -25.24
N LYS A 77 -8.74 -29.70 -25.65
CA LYS A 77 -10.09 -29.52 -26.21
C LYS A 77 -11.06 -29.38 -25.03
N VAL A 78 -11.37 -28.13 -24.65
CA VAL A 78 -12.23 -27.84 -23.52
C VAL A 78 -13.70 -28.09 -23.91
N PRO A 79 -14.45 -28.87 -23.14
CA PRO A 79 -15.86 -29.16 -23.47
C PRO A 79 -16.73 -27.91 -23.32
N ARG A 80 -17.70 -27.78 -24.20
CA ARG A 80 -18.80 -26.85 -24.07
C ARG A 80 -20.10 -27.67 -23.86
N VAL A 81 -20.94 -27.20 -22.96
CA VAL A 81 -22.21 -27.82 -22.67
C VAL A 81 -23.38 -26.94 -23.14
N MET A 82 -24.43 -27.55 -23.66
CA MET A 82 -25.68 -26.86 -23.99
C MET A 82 -26.60 -27.00 -22.80
N GLN A 83 -26.96 -25.87 -22.18
CA GLN A 83 -27.87 -25.82 -21.03
C GLN A 83 -29.33 -25.92 -21.46
N SER A 84 -30.21 -26.11 -20.49
CA SER A 84 -31.69 -26.25 -20.73
C SER A 84 -32.29 -25.03 -21.43
N ASP A 85 -31.73 -23.84 -21.25
CA ASP A 85 -32.12 -22.58 -21.90
C ASP A 85 -31.56 -22.41 -23.32
N GLY A 86 -30.85 -23.41 -23.84
CA GLY A 86 -30.22 -23.41 -25.17
C GLY A 86 -28.89 -22.67 -25.23
N LYS A 87 -28.42 -22.10 -24.14
CA LYS A 87 -27.07 -21.41 -24.10
C LYS A 87 -25.95 -22.43 -24.05
N ILE A 88 -24.91 -22.14 -24.83
CA ILE A 88 -23.70 -22.95 -24.84
C ILE A 88 -22.61 -22.28 -23.98
N LYS A 89 -22.13 -23.01 -22.98
CA LYS A 89 -21.07 -22.53 -22.09
C LYS A 89 -19.85 -23.43 -22.11
N THR A 90 -18.67 -22.79 -22.12
CA THR A 90 -17.40 -23.49 -21.99
C THR A 90 -17.16 -23.84 -20.54
N GLN A 91 -16.79 -25.09 -20.29
CA GLN A 91 -16.48 -25.58 -18.95
C GLN A 91 -15.18 -24.98 -18.42
N GLU A 92 -15.11 -24.82 -17.10
CA GLU A 92 -13.88 -24.44 -16.43
C GLU A 92 -12.92 -25.62 -16.35
N VAL A 93 -11.64 -25.31 -16.32
CA VAL A 93 -10.59 -26.31 -16.23
C VAL A 93 -9.84 -26.16 -14.89
N PRO A 94 -9.40 -27.26 -14.24
CA PRO A 94 -8.83 -27.16 -12.91
C PRO A 94 -7.42 -26.52 -12.87
N TRP A 95 -6.71 -26.44 -14.00
CA TRP A 95 -5.35 -25.92 -14.09
C TRP A 95 -5.24 -24.44 -14.46
N ALA A 96 -6.35 -23.77 -14.80
CA ALA A 96 -6.32 -22.37 -15.21
C ALA A 96 -7.63 -21.66 -14.86
N ARG A 97 -7.54 -20.42 -14.44
CA ARG A 97 -8.72 -19.57 -14.25
C ARG A 97 -9.31 -19.11 -15.59
N LYS A 98 -10.58 -18.80 -15.58
CA LYS A 98 -11.29 -18.27 -16.74
C LYS A 98 -10.62 -16.99 -17.27
N GLY A 99 -10.38 -16.94 -18.58
CA GLY A 99 -9.76 -15.79 -19.25
C GLY A 99 -8.25 -15.70 -19.13
N SER A 100 -7.60 -16.56 -18.35
CA SER A 100 -6.13 -16.60 -18.29
C SER A 100 -5.56 -17.40 -19.48
N GLY A 101 -4.42 -16.94 -19.98
CA GLY A 101 -3.57 -17.70 -20.87
C GLY A 101 -2.41 -18.41 -20.15
N PHE A 102 -2.44 -18.45 -18.82
CA PHE A 102 -1.48 -19.12 -17.96
C PHE A 102 -2.15 -20.19 -17.11
N THR A 103 -1.37 -21.16 -16.68
CA THR A 103 -1.83 -22.10 -15.64
C THR A 103 -1.79 -21.44 -14.27
N LEU A 104 -2.59 -21.94 -13.32
CA LEU A 104 -2.62 -21.47 -11.93
C LEU A 104 -1.23 -21.59 -11.28
N LEU A 105 -0.47 -22.64 -11.57
CA LEU A 105 0.91 -22.80 -11.06
C LEU A 105 1.86 -21.75 -11.62
N PHE A 106 1.72 -21.36 -12.90
CA PHE A 106 2.49 -20.25 -13.46
C PHE A 106 2.16 -18.93 -12.79
N GLU A 107 0.87 -18.66 -12.56
CA GLU A 107 0.43 -17.45 -11.86
C GLU A 107 0.94 -17.43 -10.42
N ALA A 108 0.79 -18.54 -9.67
CA ALA A 108 1.29 -18.68 -8.31
C ALA A 108 2.81 -18.44 -8.22
N PHE A 109 3.59 -19.00 -9.13
CA PHE A 109 5.04 -18.76 -9.18
C PHE A 109 5.38 -17.31 -9.50
N SER A 110 4.62 -16.69 -10.39
CA SER A 110 4.79 -15.26 -10.70
C SER A 110 4.54 -14.40 -9.47
N MET A 111 3.49 -14.70 -8.70
CA MET A 111 3.18 -14.02 -7.44
C MET A 111 4.26 -14.26 -6.38
N LEU A 112 4.75 -15.49 -6.23
CA LEU A 112 5.84 -15.83 -5.32
C LEU A 112 7.11 -15.02 -5.59
N LEU A 113 7.47 -14.83 -6.87
CA LEU A 113 8.61 -13.98 -7.24
C LEU A 113 8.40 -12.52 -6.86
N ILE A 114 7.15 -12.01 -6.98
CA ILE A 114 6.80 -10.64 -6.58
C ILE A 114 6.83 -10.52 -5.04
N GLU A 115 6.34 -11.52 -4.30
CA GLU A 115 6.42 -11.61 -2.84
C GLU A 115 7.88 -11.55 -2.34
N ASN A 116 8.78 -12.18 -3.08
CA ASN A 116 10.23 -12.09 -2.85
C ASN A 116 10.84 -10.79 -3.41
N GLU A 117 10.03 -9.73 -3.43
CA GLU A 117 10.44 -8.35 -3.72
C GLU A 117 10.96 -8.10 -5.14
N MET A 118 10.73 -9.03 -6.07
CA MET A 118 11.11 -8.84 -7.46
C MET A 118 10.09 -7.92 -8.17
N PRO A 119 10.52 -6.81 -8.79
CA PRO A 119 9.62 -5.96 -9.56
C PRO A 119 8.92 -6.72 -10.70
N VAL A 120 7.61 -6.48 -10.90
CA VAL A 120 6.77 -7.17 -11.89
C VAL A 120 7.41 -7.25 -13.29
N ASN A 121 8.03 -6.15 -13.74
CA ASN A 121 8.72 -6.14 -15.03
C ASN A 121 9.97 -7.04 -15.07
N LYS A 122 10.64 -7.26 -13.93
CA LYS A 122 11.75 -8.21 -13.84
C LYS A 122 11.24 -9.65 -13.84
N VAL A 123 10.12 -9.91 -13.15
CA VAL A 123 9.44 -11.22 -13.21
C VAL A 123 9.06 -11.55 -14.65
N ALA A 124 8.44 -10.62 -15.37
CA ALA A 124 8.09 -10.80 -16.77
C ALA A 124 9.31 -11.13 -17.65
N LYS A 125 10.42 -10.43 -17.43
CA LYS A 125 11.67 -10.70 -18.15
C LYS A 125 12.24 -12.08 -17.82
N LEU A 126 12.21 -12.47 -16.53
CA LEU A 126 12.70 -13.79 -16.08
C LEU A 126 11.87 -14.92 -16.70
N LEU A 127 10.55 -14.77 -16.72
CA LEU A 127 9.61 -15.76 -17.26
C LEU A 127 9.45 -15.65 -18.79
N GLN A 128 10.16 -14.71 -19.43
CA GLN A 128 10.14 -14.48 -20.88
C GLN A 128 8.74 -14.22 -21.43
N VAL A 129 7.95 -13.40 -20.74
CA VAL A 129 6.62 -12.98 -21.16
C VAL A 129 6.51 -11.45 -21.18
N TYR A 130 5.52 -10.93 -21.89
CA TYR A 130 5.27 -9.48 -21.92
C TYR A 130 4.86 -8.97 -20.54
N PRO A 131 5.42 -7.83 -20.06
CA PRO A 131 5.10 -7.27 -18.75
C PRO A 131 3.61 -7.09 -18.48
N ALA A 132 2.83 -6.67 -19.47
CA ALA A 132 1.39 -6.50 -19.34
C ALA A 132 0.66 -7.79 -18.91
N ARG A 133 1.15 -8.97 -19.32
CA ARG A 133 0.54 -10.25 -18.94
C ARG A 133 0.75 -10.55 -17.45
N ILE A 134 1.95 -10.25 -16.90
CA ILE A 134 2.21 -10.42 -15.46
C ILE A 134 1.45 -9.37 -14.63
N TRP A 135 1.35 -8.12 -15.14
CA TRP A 135 0.49 -7.13 -14.50
C TRP A 135 -0.97 -7.60 -14.43
N ASN A 136 -1.52 -8.20 -15.48
CA ASN A 136 -2.87 -8.76 -15.46
C ASN A 136 -3.04 -9.90 -14.44
N VAL A 137 -2.02 -10.74 -14.26
CA VAL A 137 -1.99 -11.77 -13.20
C VAL A 137 -1.99 -11.10 -11.82
N PHE A 138 -1.09 -10.15 -11.61
CA PHE A 138 -0.96 -9.42 -10.36
C PHE A 138 -2.26 -8.69 -9.99
N ASP A 139 -2.81 -7.91 -10.92
CA ASP A 139 -4.04 -7.14 -10.70
C ASP A 139 -5.24 -8.04 -10.37
N TYR A 140 -5.34 -9.21 -11.04
CA TYR A 140 -6.39 -10.18 -10.75
C TYR A 140 -6.32 -10.69 -9.32
N TRP A 141 -5.14 -11.19 -8.89
CA TRP A 141 -5.01 -11.76 -7.55
C TRP A 141 -5.15 -10.72 -6.44
N ILE A 142 -4.64 -9.51 -6.65
CA ILE A 142 -4.88 -8.39 -5.72
C ILE A 142 -6.37 -8.06 -5.62
N SER A 143 -7.06 -7.96 -6.75
CA SER A 143 -8.49 -7.63 -6.78
C SER A 143 -9.34 -8.67 -6.02
N ILE A 144 -9.07 -9.96 -6.21
CA ILE A 144 -9.77 -11.02 -5.49
C ILE A 144 -9.47 -10.96 -4.00
N ALA A 145 -8.18 -10.94 -3.62
CA ALA A 145 -7.78 -10.94 -2.22
C ALA A 145 -8.29 -9.70 -1.47
N HIS A 146 -8.30 -8.52 -2.11
CA HIS A 146 -8.83 -7.30 -1.51
C HIS A 146 -10.36 -7.32 -1.39
N LYS A 147 -11.05 -7.94 -2.35
CA LYS A 147 -12.51 -8.14 -2.28
C LYS A 147 -12.89 -9.10 -1.17
N GLU A 148 -12.14 -10.19 -0.97
CA GLU A 148 -12.37 -11.21 0.04
C GLU A 148 -11.85 -10.81 1.44
N ASP A 149 -11.09 -9.71 1.54
CA ASP A 149 -10.55 -9.22 2.81
C ASP A 149 -11.69 -8.80 3.74
N VAL A 150 -11.66 -9.30 4.97
CA VAL A 150 -12.63 -9.03 6.03
C VAL A 150 -12.03 -8.06 7.03
N ILE A 151 -12.83 -7.11 7.49
CA ILE A 151 -12.49 -6.13 8.51
C ILE A 151 -13.39 -6.39 9.73
N ASP A 152 -12.90 -7.15 10.70
CA ASP A 152 -13.70 -7.60 11.84
C ASP A 152 -14.04 -6.49 12.84
N SER A 153 -13.06 -5.64 13.15
CA SER A 153 -13.23 -4.50 14.05
C SER A 153 -12.30 -3.37 13.64
N LEU A 154 -12.77 -2.14 13.71
CA LEU A 154 -11.99 -0.98 13.31
C LEU A 154 -12.30 0.20 14.24
N THR A 155 -11.39 0.51 15.16
CA THR A 155 -11.58 1.59 16.13
C THR A 155 -10.65 2.78 15.91
N LYS A 156 -9.50 2.56 15.25
CA LYS A 156 -8.47 3.58 15.02
C LYS A 156 -7.95 3.53 13.60
N ILE A 157 -8.13 4.61 12.88
CA ILE A 157 -7.64 4.73 11.51
C ILE A 157 -6.67 5.90 11.37
N GLY A 158 -5.93 5.89 10.28
CA GLY A 158 -5.10 7.02 9.89
C GLY A 158 -5.15 7.24 8.41
N PHE A 159 -4.97 8.49 7.98
CA PHE A 159 -4.84 8.87 6.59
C PHE A 159 -3.51 9.56 6.35
N ASP A 160 -2.89 9.23 5.24
CA ASP A 160 -1.72 9.94 4.75
C ASP A 160 -1.66 9.88 3.23
N GLU A 161 -0.75 10.67 2.65
CA GLU A 161 -0.60 10.76 1.21
C GLU A 161 0.82 10.41 0.75
N THR A 162 0.91 9.79 -0.42
CA THR A 162 2.19 9.54 -1.09
C THR A 162 2.17 10.07 -2.52
N SER A 163 3.26 10.69 -2.95
CA SER A 163 3.37 11.16 -4.34
C SER A 163 3.62 10.00 -5.30
N VAL A 164 2.93 9.96 -6.43
CA VAL A 164 3.17 8.98 -7.51
C VAL A 164 4.45 9.32 -8.27
N LYS A 165 4.59 10.59 -8.67
CA LYS A 165 5.73 11.15 -9.43
C LYS A 165 5.92 12.63 -9.08
N LYS A 166 6.97 13.26 -9.57
CA LYS A 166 7.13 14.72 -9.48
C LYS A 166 5.90 15.41 -10.09
N GLY A 167 5.33 16.37 -9.35
CA GLY A 167 4.07 17.06 -9.69
C GLY A 167 2.97 16.71 -8.69
N HIS A 168 1.74 17.14 -8.96
CA HIS A 168 0.62 17.08 -8.01
C HIS A 168 -0.20 15.77 -8.06
N ASN A 169 0.42 14.65 -8.43
CA ASN A 169 -0.24 13.35 -8.43
C ASN A 169 0.03 12.62 -7.10
N TYR A 170 -0.99 12.51 -6.28
CA TYR A 170 -0.94 11.88 -4.97
C TYR A 170 -1.86 10.66 -4.91
N ILE A 171 -1.55 9.73 -4.04
CA ILE A 171 -2.43 8.66 -3.58
C ILE A 171 -2.64 8.89 -2.09
N THR A 172 -3.89 9.00 -1.68
CA THR A 172 -4.31 8.94 -0.29
C THR A 172 -4.53 7.48 0.09
N HIS A 173 -4.06 7.09 1.26
CA HIS A 173 -4.28 5.75 1.80
C HIS A 173 -4.81 5.81 3.22
N MET A 174 -5.79 4.95 3.50
CA MET A 174 -6.37 4.72 4.82
C MET A 174 -5.72 3.52 5.47
N VAL A 175 -5.30 3.66 6.70
CA VAL A 175 -4.56 2.68 7.48
C VAL A 175 -5.35 2.28 8.71
N ASP A 176 -5.47 0.99 8.96
CA ASP A 176 -5.81 0.44 10.26
C ASP A 176 -4.58 0.54 11.16
N LEU A 177 -4.64 1.37 12.19
CA LEU A 177 -3.51 1.65 13.07
C LEU A 177 -3.24 0.51 14.08
N GLU A 178 -4.26 -0.31 14.38
CA GLU A 178 -4.14 -1.44 15.31
C GLU A 178 -3.56 -2.66 14.61
N GLN A 179 -4.12 -3.03 13.45
CA GLN A 179 -3.60 -4.13 12.64
C GLN A 179 -2.38 -3.73 11.79
N LYS A 180 -2.06 -2.44 11.71
CA LYS A 180 -0.89 -1.89 10.98
C LYS A 180 -0.92 -2.30 9.52
N ARG A 181 -2.02 -2.03 8.84
CA ARG A 181 -2.23 -2.37 7.43
C ARG A 181 -3.01 -1.29 6.68
N VAL A 182 -2.77 -1.18 5.40
CA VAL A 182 -3.58 -0.33 4.51
C VAL A 182 -4.90 -1.05 4.24
N LEU A 183 -6.01 -0.34 4.42
CA LEU A 183 -7.36 -0.84 4.10
C LEU A 183 -7.81 -0.36 2.73
N PHE A 184 -7.56 0.90 2.40
CA PHE A 184 -8.01 1.52 1.17
C PHE A 184 -6.97 2.51 0.64
N ALA A 185 -6.91 2.68 -0.68
CA ALA A 185 -6.07 3.67 -1.33
C ALA A 185 -6.74 4.17 -2.62
N CYS A 186 -6.68 5.48 -2.85
CA CYS A 186 -7.25 6.10 -4.06
C CYS A 186 -6.39 7.26 -4.55
N GLU A 187 -6.57 7.63 -5.82
CA GLU A 187 -5.94 8.83 -6.39
C GLU A 187 -6.53 10.10 -5.80
N GLY A 188 -5.68 11.07 -5.51
CA GLY A 188 -6.07 12.37 -4.99
C GLY A 188 -5.53 12.67 -3.61
N LYS A 189 -5.94 13.82 -3.05
CA LYS A 189 -5.63 14.32 -1.71
C LYS A 189 -6.72 15.24 -1.18
N GLY A 190 -7.92 15.11 -1.70
CA GLY A 190 -9.07 15.95 -1.38
C GLY A 190 -10.00 15.30 -0.35
N VAL A 191 -11.06 16.03 -0.02
CA VAL A 191 -12.18 15.56 0.81
C VAL A 191 -12.79 14.28 0.23
N ASP A 192 -12.88 14.18 -1.09
CA ASP A 192 -13.40 13.04 -1.83
C ASP A 192 -12.66 11.72 -1.55
N CYS A 193 -11.38 11.80 -1.16
CA CYS A 193 -10.62 10.61 -0.78
C CYS A 193 -11.09 10.02 0.55
N ILE A 194 -11.47 10.88 1.51
CA ILE A 194 -12.04 10.44 2.78
C ILE A 194 -13.43 9.83 2.56
N GLU A 195 -14.26 10.49 1.76
CA GLU A 195 -15.60 9.98 1.39
C GLU A 195 -15.51 8.59 0.77
N LYS A 196 -14.69 8.41 -0.27
CA LYS A 196 -14.45 7.09 -0.92
C LYS A 196 -13.95 6.03 0.07
N SER A 197 -13.11 6.43 1.03
CA SER A 197 -12.61 5.52 2.05
C SER A 197 -13.72 5.04 2.99
N VAL A 198 -14.61 5.95 3.40
CA VAL A 198 -15.76 5.62 4.26
C VAL A 198 -16.79 4.78 3.49
N ASP A 199 -17.02 5.07 2.22
CA ASP A 199 -17.91 4.26 1.38
C ASP A 199 -17.37 2.83 1.20
N TYR A 200 -16.06 2.68 1.00
CA TYR A 200 -15.43 1.36 1.00
C TYR A 200 -15.63 0.60 2.32
N LEU A 201 -15.53 1.27 3.48
CA LEU A 201 -15.79 0.64 4.77
C LEU A 201 -17.25 0.18 4.90
N LYS A 202 -18.21 0.98 4.42
CA LYS A 202 -19.63 0.60 4.37
C LYS A 202 -19.86 -0.60 3.47
N GLU A 203 -19.21 -0.66 2.28
CA GLU A 203 -19.26 -1.83 1.39
C GLU A 203 -18.70 -3.10 2.07
N LYS A 204 -17.77 -2.93 3.01
CA LYS A 204 -17.19 -3.99 3.85
C LYS A 204 -18.00 -4.26 5.12
N GLU A 205 -19.18 -3.67 5.26
CA GLU A 205 -20.09 -3.84 6.41
C GLU A 205 -19.46 -3.40 7.74
N VAL A 206 -18.48 -2.45 7.71
CA VAL A 206 -17.87 -1.89 8.91
C VAL A 206 -18.79 -0.84 9.52
N GLU A 207 -19.07 -0.96 10.82
CA GLU A 207 -19.84 0.04 11.57
C GLU A 207 -18.99 1.31 11.79
N ILE A 208 -19.32 2.37 11.06
CA ILE A 208 -18.54 3.63 11.07
C ILE A 208 -18.53 4.29 12.45
N ALA A 209 -19.61 4.15 13.22
CA ALA A 209 -19.72 4.72 14.57
C ALA A 209 -18.75 4.07 15.59
N GLU A 210 -18.17 2.92 15.30
CA GLU A 210 -17.15 2.29 16.13
C GLU A 210 -15.76 2.90 15.96
N ILE A 211 -15.53 3.65 14.88
CA ILE A 211 -14.28 4.37 14.67
C ILE A 211 -14.23 5.56 15.63
N LYS A 212 -13.40 5.46 16.66
CA LYS A 212 -13.30 6.48 17.74
C LYS A 212 -12.14 7.43 17.53
N GLN A 213 -11.12 7.06 16.80
CA GLN A 213 -9.93 7.88 16.63
C GLN A 213 -9.46 7.88 15.17
N VAL A 214 -9.15 9.06 14.67
CA VAL A 214 -8.56 9.25 13.34
C VAL A 214 -7.29 10.09 13.43
N CYS A 215 -6.19 9.57 12.87
CA CYS A 215 -4.91 10.26 12.78
C CYS A 215 -4.71 10.81 11.36
N ILE A 216 -4.50 12.12 11.26
CA ILE A 216 -4.29 12.84 9.99
C ILE A 216 -3.19 13.90 10.13
N ASP A 217 -2.74 14.44 9.00
CA ASP A 217 -2.00 15.69 9.01
C ASP A 217 -2.94 16.90 9.24
N MET A 218 -2.39 18.09 9.34
CA MET A 218 -3.17 19.34 9.52
C MET A 218 -3.76 19.87 8.20
N SER A 219 -4.00 19.00 7.20
CA SER A 219 -4.61 19.39 5.92
C SER A 219 -6.07 19.80 6.12
N PRO A 220 -6.48 21.00 5.67
CA PRO A 220 -7.88 21.42 5.76
C PRO A 220 -8.83 20.46 5.06
N ALA A 221 -8.40 19.82 3.97
CA ALA A 221 -9.20 18.84 3.24
C ALA A 221 -9.46 17.58 4.08
N PHE A 222 -8.44 17.06 4.77
CA PHE A 222 -8.60 15.88 5.63
C PHE A 222 -9.42 16.21 6.86
N ILE A 223 -9.19 17.38 7.51
CA ILE A 223 -9.99 17.83 8.65
C ILE A 223 -11.48 17.93 8.27
N SER A 224 -11.79 18.62 7.16
CA SER A 224 -13.16 18.74 6.67
C SER A 224 -13.78 17.39 6.32
N GLY A 225 -13.04 16.53 5.61
CA GLY A 225 -13.51 15.20 5.24
C GLY A 225 -13.81 14.31 6.45
N CYS A 226 -12.92 14.30 7.46
CA CYS A 226 -13.13 13.54 8.70
C CYS A 226 -14.31 14.07 9.51
N ASN A 227 -14.42 15.38 9.71
CA ASN A 227 -15.56 15.97 10.43
C ASN A 227 -16.92 15.66 9.79
N THR A 228 -16.96 15.56 8.45
CA THR A 228 -18.19 15.25 7.71
C THR A 228 -18.53 13.76 7.72
N ASN A 229 -17.54 12.89 7.51
CA ASN A 229 -17.78 11.47 7.25
C ASN A 229 -17.51 10.58 8.48
N LEU A 230 -16.81 11.08 9.50
CA LEU A 230 -16.45 10.37 10.73
C LEU A 230 -16.77 11.23 11.98
N PRO A 231 -18.04 11.67 12.15
CA PRO A 231 -18.40 12.65 13.17
C PRO A 231 -18.17 12.17 14.61
N GLU A 232 -18.16 10.85 14.83
CA GLU A 232 -17.92 10.23 16.15
C GLU A 232 -16.44 10.03 16.48
N ALA A 233 -15.55 10.27 15.51
CA ALA A 233 -14.13 10.03 15.68
C ALA A 233 -13.38 11.30 16.13
N GLU A 234 -12.58 11.16 17.17
CA GLU A 234 -11.69 12.23 17.61
C GLU A 234 -10.49 12.35 16.65
N ILE A 235 -10.29 13.56 16.11
CA ILE A 235 -9.14 13.86 15.26
C ILE A 235 -7.91 14.04 16.14
N THR A 236 -6.84 13.31 15.81
CA THR A 236 -5.50 13.49 16.37
C THR A 236 -4.55 13.89 15.23
N PHE A 237 -3.80 14.97 15.42
CA PHE A 237 -2.80 15.36 14.41
C PHE A 237 -1.47 14.62 14.59
N ASP A 238 -0.90 14.26 13.44
CA ASP A 238 0.41 13.66 13.36
C ASP A 238 1.48 14.54 14.02
N LYS A 239 2.06 14.02 15.11
CA LYS A 239 3.17 14.67 15.84
C LYS A 239 4.27 15.15 14.89
N PHE A 240 4.65 14.34 13.88
CA PHE A 240 5.70 14.70 12.94
C PHE A 240 5.35 15.96 12.15
N HIS A 241 4.10 16.08 11.69
CA HIS A 241 3.64 17.23 10.92
C HIS A 241 3.53 18.48 11.81
N VAL A 242 3.09 18.34 13.05
CA VAL A 242 3.05 19.44 14.01
C VAL A 242 4.46 19.95 14.35
N VAL A 243 5.40 19.05 14.67
CA VAL A 243 6.80 19.42 14.95
C VAL A 243 7.49 20.04 13.72
N LYS A 244 7.12 19.60 12.53
CA LYS A 244 7.63 20.15 11.27
C LYS A 244 7.31 21.64 11.10
N GLU A 245 6.14 22.11 11.56
CA GLU A 245 5.79 23.54 11.50
C GLU A 245 6.70 24.38 12.40
N VAL A 246 7.02 23.91 13.60
CA VAL A 246 7.95 24.62 14.50
C VAL A 246 9.40 24.55 13.98
N ASN A 247 9.83 23.40 13.43
CA ASN A 247 11.12 23.28 12.75
C ASN A 247 11.25 24.25 11.56
N LYS A 248 10.14 24.45 10.83
CA LYS A 248 10.08 25.39 9.70
C LYS A 248 10.21 26.84 10.19
N ALA A 249 9.59 27.17 11.32
CA ALA A 249 9.74 28.50 11.95
C ALA A 249 11.22 28.78 12.33
N MET A 250 11.93 27.80 12.89
CA MET A 250 13.35 27.93 13.21
C MET A 250 14.22 28.11 11.97
N ASP A 251 13.99 27.35 10.88
CA ASP A 251 14.74 27.53 9.63
C ASP A 251 14.42 28.86 8.93
N GLU A 252 13.18 29.35 9.03
CA GLU A 252 12.77 30.65 8.51
C GLU A 252 13.47 31.78 9.29
N LEU A 253 13.51 31.71 10.62
CA LEU A 253 14.26 32.62 11.46
C LEU A 253 15.76 32.66 11.07
N ARG A 254 16.40 31.49 10.95
CA ARG A 254 17.79 31.38 10.50
C ARG A 254 18.04 32.08 9.14
N ARG A 255 17.08 31.95 8.22
CA ARG A 255 17.17 32.59 6.90
C ARG A 255 17.03 34.14 7.00
N LEU A 256 16.18 34.60 7.91
CA LEU A 256 16.00 36.03 8.14
C LEU A 256 17.26 36.66 8.75
N GLU A 257 17.82 36.01 9.77
CA GLU A 257 19.07 36.48 10.43
C GLU A 257 20.29 36.37 9.50
N ARG A 258 20.23 35.50 8.48
CA ARG A 258 21.28 35.37 7.47
C ARG A 258 21.32 36.55 6.50
N LYS A 259 20.30 37.37 6.36
CA LYS A 259 20.25 38.46 5.39
C LYS A 259 21.40 39.44 5.68
N GLY A 260 22.39 39.53 4.75
CA GLY A 260 23.56 40.35 4.87
C GLY A 260 24.80 39.69 5.49
N ASN A 261 24.72 38.41 5.91
CA ASN A 261 25.86 37.69 6.47
C ASN A 261 25.81 36.18 6.12
N ASP A 262 26.90 35.67 5.49
CA ASP A 262 26.98 34.29 5.05
C ASP A 262 27.34 33.26 6.15
N LEU A 263 27.62 33.72 7.39
CA LEU A 263 27.98 32.81 8.50
C LEU A 263 26.92 31.75 8.79
N LEU A 264 25.64 32.04 8.57
CA LEU A 264 24.54 31.10 8.78
C LEU A 264 24.24 30.18 7.58
N LYS A 265 25.06 30.26 6.52
CA LYS A 265 24.90 29.43 5.33
C LYS A 265 25.26 27.96 5.65
N GLY A 266 24.36 27.02 5.34
CA GLY A 266 24.63 25.60 5.60
C GLY A 266 24.17 25.10 6.98
N HIS A 267 23.95 25.98 7.96
CA HIS A 267 23.68 25.64 9.38
C HIS A 267 22.23 25.26 9.68
N LYS A 268 21.42 24.86 8.69
CA LYS A 268 20.05 24.39 8.92
C LYS A 268 20.01 23.24 9.93
N TYR A 269 20.83 22.24 9.74
CA TYR A 269 20.82 21.03 10.56
C TYR A 269 21.56 21.20 11.90
N THR A 270 22.34 22.25 12.07
CA THR A 270 22.94 22.62 13.35
C THR A 270 21.88 22.93 14.41
N PHE A 271 20.73 23.50 13.99
CA PHE A 271 19.61 23.83 14.87
C PHE A 271 18.50 22.76 14.89
N LEU A 272 18.39 21.91 13.87
CA LEU A 272 17.25 20.98 13.74
C LEU A 272 17.55 19.53 14.11
N LYS A 273 18.83 19.10 14.13
CA LYS A 273 19.20 17.74 14.53
C LYS A 273 19.09 17.55 16.04
N SER A 274 18.51 16.44 16.47
CA SER A 274 18.41 16.07 17.87
C SER A 274 19.72 15.57 18.48
N LYS A 275 20.59 14.96 17.66
CA LYS A 275 21.91 14.48 18.10
C LYS A 275 22.99 15.29 17.37
N LEU A 276 23.77 16.05 18.13
CA LEU A 276 24.88 16.86 17.66
C LEU A 276 26.18 16.27 18.16
N THR A 277 27.25 16.32 17.34
CA THR A 277 28.62 16.09 17.84
C THR A 277 29.07 17.24 18.71
N PRO A 278 30.08 17.05 19.59
CA PRO A 278 30.61 18.14 20.44
C PRO A 278 30.98 19.41 19.64
N GLU A 279 31.60 19.23 18.46
CA GLU A 279 32.01 20.31 17.58
C GLU A 279 30.80 21.12 17.07
N ILE A 280 29.77 20.43 16.57
CA ILE A 280 28.52 21.06 16.07
C ILE A 280 27.78 21.74 17.22
N LYS A 281 27.87 21.20 18.44
CA LYS A 281 27.25 21.81 19.62
C LYS A 281 27.97 23.13 19.96
N SER A 282 29.29 23.15 20.01
CA SER A 282 30.08 24.36 20.25
C SER A 282 29.83 25.43 19.19
N GLU A 283 29.76 25.03 17.91
CA GLU A 283 29.39 25.90 16.80
C GLU A 283 28.01 26.51 16.97
N LYS A 284 26.99 25.68 17.35
CA LYS A 284 25.63 26.13 17.61
C LYS A 284 25.62 27.17 18.73
N ASP A 285 26.29 26.89 19.85
CA ASP A 285 26.35 27.77 21.01
C ASP A 285 27.01 29.12 20.64
N PHE A 286 28.11 29.11 19.90
CA PHE A 286 28.74 30.33 19.35
C PHE A 286 27.76 31.11 18.43
N LEU A 287 27.04 30.44 17.55
CA LEU A 287 26.09 31.12 16.66
C LEU A 287 24.90 31.72 17.44
N MET A 288 24.45 31.09 18.53
CA MET A 288 23.39 31.63 19.38
C MET A 288 23.83 32.85 20.19
N GLU A 289 25.12 32.94 20.60
CA GLU A 289 25.69 34.14 21.21
C GLU A 289 25.77 35.29 20.21
N LEU A 290 26.21 34.99 18.99
CA LEU A 290 26.35 36.01 17.94
C LEU A 290 25.02 36.52 17.41
N TYR A 291 23.97 35.66 17.45
CA TYR A 291 22.62 35.96 16.99
C TYR A 291 21.61 35.69 18.11
N PRO A 292 21.37 36.62 19.05
CA PRO A 292 20.48 36.37 20.20
C PRO A 292 19.08 35.92 19.85
N LYS A 293 18.52 36.41 18.72
CA LYS A 293 17.19 35.93 18.24
C LYS A 293 17.21 34.47 17.84
N LEU A 294 18.33 33.95 17.30
CA LEU A 294 18.45 32.50 17.04
C LEU A 294 18.48 31.69 18.33
N GLY A 295 19.17 32.21 19.36
CA GLY A 295 19.16 31.60 20.70
C GLY A 295 17.75 31.50 21.29
N GLN A 296 16.98 32.58 21.22
CA GLN A 296 15.60 32.63 21.68
C GLN A 296 14.71 31.68 20.85
N GLY A 297 14.84 31.67 19.52
CA GLY A 297 14.11 30.76 18.64
C GLY A 297 14.46 29.28 18.90
N TYR A 298 15.74 28.98 19.19
CA TYR A 298 16.15 27.64 19.56
C TYR A 298 15.57 27.20 20.91
N GLN A 299 15.48 28.10 21.90
CA GLN A 299 14.82 27.84 23.16
C GLN A 299 13.34 27.50 22.96
N LEU A 300 12.62 28.27 22.14
CA LEU A 300 11.21 27.97 21.77
C LEU A 300 11.07 26.61 21.11
N LEU A 301 12.03 26.24 20.23
CA LEU A 301 12.03 24.92 19.58
C LEU A 301 12.22 23.77 20.59
N GLU A 302 13.15 23.89 21.54
CA GLU A 302 13.41 22.86 22.55
C GLU A 302 12.19 22.73 23.49
N MET A 303 11.66 23.85 24.00
CA MET A 303 10.43 23.83 24.80
C MET A 303 9.27 23.13 24.08
N PHE A 304 9.10 23.33 22.76
CA PHE A 304 8.07 22.64 22.01
C PHE A 304 8.31 21.13 21.90
N LYS A 305 9.55 20.68 21.95
CA LYS A 305 9.88 19.26 22.00
C LYS A 305 9.50 18.64 23.34
N ASP A 306 9.72 19.35 24.44
CA ASP A 306 9.41 18.88 25.80
C ASP A 306 7.88 18.68 26.01
N PHE A 307 7.03 19.42 25.29
CA PHE A 307 5.58 19.25 25.28
C PHE A 307 5.14 17.78 25.03
N TRP A 308 5.83 17.08 24.16
CA TRP A 308 5.46 15.72 23.76
C TRP A 308 5.72 14.65 24.81
N ASP A 309 6.47 14.98 25.86
CA ASP A 309 6.79 14.07 26.98
C ASP A 309 5.78 14.17 28.12
N ILE A 310 4.91 15.19 28.09
CA ILE A 310 3.83 15.41 29.06
C ILE A 310 2.79 14.31 28.91
N LYS A 311 2.32 13.75 30.04
CA LYS A 311 1.40 12.61 30.03
C LYS A 311 -0.04 12.99 30.38
N GLN A 312 -0.24 14.08 31.10
CA GLN A 312 -1.55 14.52 31.56
C GLN A 312 -2.08 15.63 30.66
N LYS A 313 -3.35 15.50 30.21
CA LYS A 313 -3.98 16.44 29.29
C LYS A 313 -4.01 17.88 29.83
N ALA A 314 -4.46 18.06 31.07
CA ALA A 314 -4.55 19.40 31.70
C ALA A 314 -3.17 20.07 31.79
N GLU A 315 -2.11 19.31 32.11
CA GLU A 315 -0.74 19.82 32.14
C GLU A 315 -0.28 20.20 30.73
N ALA A 316 -0.58 19.37 29.74
CA ALA A 316 -0.23 19.63 28.33
C ALA A 316 -0.95 20.89 27.80
N GLU A 317 -2.22 21.07 28.12
CA GLU A 317 -2.99 22.27 27.76
C GLU A 317 -2.34 23.52 28.35
N THR A 318 -2.01 23.49 29.63
CA THR A 318 -1.36 24.61 30.33
C THR A 318 0.00 24.91 29.73
N TYR A 319 0.81 23.88 29.48
CA TYR A 319 2.13 24.05 28.90
C TYR A 319 2.08 24.60 27.47
N LEU A 320 1.18 24.07 26.65
CA LEU A 320 1.04 24.51 25.26
C LEU A 320 0.52 25.94 25.17
N ALA A 321 -0.38 26.35 26.08
CA ALA A 321 -0.84 27.73 26.19
C ALA A 321 0.34 28.67 26.54
N PHE A 322 1.12 28.31 27.57
CA PHE A 322 2.33 29.04 27.94
C PHE A 322 3.31 29.17 26.77
N TRP A 323 3.56 28.05 26.05
CA TRP A 323 4.45 28.08 24.88
C TRP A 323 3.92 29.01 23.79
N CYS A 324 2.64 29.00 23.51
CA CYS A 324 2.03 29.87 22.51
C CYS A 324 2.16 31.36 22.90
N ASP A 325 1.90 31.70 24.16
CA ASP A 325 2.02 33.07 24.64
C ASP A 325 3.48 33.55 24.61
N TYR A 326 4.42 32.69 25.03
CA TYR A 326 5.84 32.99 24.96
C TYR A 326 6.33 33.16 23.50
N ALA A 327 5.82 32.38 22.56
CA ALA A 327 6.09 32.52 21.14
C ALA A 327 5.53 33.84 20.57
N ASP A 328 4.33 34.22 20.96
CA ASP A 328 3.68 35.46 20.52
C ASP A 328 4.41 36.70 21.08
N ASP A 329 4.84 36.66 22.33
CA ASP A 329 5.55 37.75 23.00
C ASP A 329 7.02 37.88 22.55
N SER A 330 7.58 36.85 21.92
CA SER A 330 8.98 36.83 21.46
C SER A 330 9.36 37.91 20.43
N GLY A 331 8.37 38.45 19.72
CA GLY A 331 8.60 39.34 18.58
C GLY A 331 9.24 38.63 17.36
N ILE A 332 9.37 37.31 17.40
CA ILE A 332 9.95 36.51 16.31
C ILE A 332 8.83 36.04 15.38
N TYR A 333 8.62 36.77 14.29
CA TYR A 333 7.52 36.54 13.35
C TYR A 333 7.31 35.09 12.91
N PRO A 334 8.32 34.28 12.56
CA PRO A 334 8.12 32.85 12.22
C PRO A 334 7.51 32.03 13.35
N PHE A 335 7.87 32.30 14.62
CA PHE A 335 7.31 31.60 15.78
C PHE A 335 5.91 32.09 16.15
N GLN A 336 5.61 33.38 15.99
CA GLN A 336 4.24 33.91 16.11
C GLN A 336 3.30 33.26 15.10
N LYS A 337 3.77 33.04 13.86
CA LYS A 337 3.03 32.30 12.83
C LYS A 337 2.82 30.84 13.22
N ALA A 338 3.85 30.18 13.78
CA ALA A 338 3.73 28.80 14.27
C ALA A 338 2.71 28.72 15.44
N SER A 339 2.79 29.64 16.42
CA SER A 339 1.82 29.74 17.51
C SER A 339 0.38 29.84 17.00
N LYS A 340 0.14 30.70 16.01
CA LYS A 340 -1.18 30.86 15.39
C LYS A 340 -1.66 29.54 14.74
N THR A 341 -0.77 28.80 14.10
CA THR A 341 -1.09 27.48 13.53
C THR A 341 -1.41 26.48 14.63
N ILE A 342 -0.63 26.43 15.71
CA ILE A 342 -0.86 25.55 16.86
C ILE A 342 -2.22 25.86 17.52
N LYS A 343 -2.51 27.15 17.77
CA LYS A 343 -3.80 27.59 18.32
C LYS A 343 -5.00 27.18 17.44
N ALA A 344 -4.85 27.24 16.12
CA ALA A 344 -5.91 26.83 15.18
C ALA A 344 -6.14 25.30 15.15
N HIS A 345 -5.16 24.51 15.56
CA HIS A 345 -5.22 23.03 15.53
C HIS A 345 -5.17 22.41 16.94
N TRP A 346 -5.59 23.21 17.95
CA TRP A 346 -5.42 22.91 19.37
C TRP A 346 -5.92 21.53 19.78
N SER A 347 -7.19 21.25 19.52
CA SER A 347 -7.86 20.00 19.95
C SER A 347 -7.14 18.76 19.47
N GLY A 348 -6.82 18.70 18.17
CA GLY A 348 -6.16 17.53 17.59
C GLY A 348 -4.70 17.35 18.04
N ILE A 349 -4.01 18.43 18.45
CA ILE A 349 -2.69 18.37 19.06
C ILE A 349 -2.79 17.81 20.48
N ILE A 350 -3.73 18.30 21.27
CA ILE A 350 -3.97 17.85 22.65
C ILE A 350 -4.48 16.41 22.69
N ASN A 351 -5.34 16.00 21.76
CA ASN A 351 -5.83 14.62 21.66
C ASN A 351 -4.70 13.59 21.51
N TYR A 352 -3.56 13.97 20.96
CA TYR A 352 -2.38 13.10 20.92
C TYR A 352 -1.92 12.66 22.32
N ILE A 353 -2.07 13.54 23.34
CA ILE A 353 -1.59 13.25 24.70
C ILE A 353 -2.38 12.09 25.34
N GLU A 354 -3.66 11.96 25.00
CA GLU A 354 -4.51 10.85 25.47
C GLU A 354 -4.41 9.63 24.58
N SER A 355 -4.52 9.83 23.27
CA SER A 355 -4.56 8.73 22.30
C SER A 355 -3.23 8.00 22.17
N ARG A 356 -2.12 8.73 22.29
CA ARG A 356 -0.76 8.22 22.00
C ARG A 356 -0.69 7.44 20.70
N ILE A 357 -1.55 7.78 19.76
CA ILE A 357 -1.54 7.15 18.44
C ILE A 357 -0.15 7.34 17.83
N ASN A 358 0.54 6.24 17.68
CA ASN A 358 1.91 6.27 17.21
C ASN A 358 1.93 6.29 15.68
N ASN A 359 2.36 7.41 15.13
CA ASN A 359 2.57 7.59 13.69
C ASN A 359 3.65 6.69 13.10
N GLY A 360 4.44 6.03 13.93
CA GLY A 360 5.42 5.04 13.47
C GLY A 360 4.80 3.96 12.59
N VAL A 361 3.49 3.68 12.75
CA VAL A 361 2.75 2.78 11.86
C VAL A 361 2.64 3.37 10.45
N ILE A 362 2.18 4.62 10.34
CA ILE A 362 2.01 5.31 9.05
C ILE A 362 3.38 5.56 8.40
N GLU A 363 4.38 6.01 9.17
CA GLU A 363 5.76 6.18 8.67
C GLU A 363 6.36 4.85 8.18
N GLY A 364 6.12 3.75 8.91
CA GLY A 364 6.55 2.41 8.51
C GLY A 364 5.89 1.96 7.20
N ILE A 365 4.61 2.21 7.04
CA ILE A 365 3.86 1.95 5.80
C ILE A 365 4.41 2.81 4.67
N ASN A 366 4.58 4.11 4.88
CA ASN A 366 5.16 5.01 3.89
C ASN A 366 6.57 4.59 3.46
N SER A 367 7.38 4.12 4.39
CA SER A 367 8.72 3.60 4.09
C SER A 367 8.66 2.37 3.18
N LYS A 368 7.73 1.43 3.40
CA LYS A 368 7.49 0.28 2.53
C LYS A 368 7.01 0.70 1.15
N ILE A 369 6.05 1.63 1.07
CA ILE A 369 5.54 2.18 -0.20
C ILE A 369 6.67 2.83 -0.99
N GLN A 370 7.50 3.66 -0.35
CA GLN A 370 8.63 4.31 -1.02
C GLN A 370 9.70 3.31 -1.45
N LEU A 371 9.94 2.23 -0.70
CA LEU A 371 10.86 1.17 -1.08
C LEU A 371 10.36 0.43 -2.33
N ALA A 372 9.08 0.03 -2.35
CA ALA A 372 8.46 -0.60 -3.52
C ALA A 372 8.55 0.30 -4.77
N LYS A 373 8.28 1.61 -4.60
CA LYS A 373 8.42 2.60 -5.67
C LYS A 373 9.85 2.73 -6.19
N LYS A 374 10.84 2.76 -5.30
CA LYS A 374 12.28 2.82 -5.67
C LYS A 374 12.72 1.57 -6.43
N ARG A 375 12.33 0.38 -5.97
CA ARG A 375 12.65 -0.91 -6.63
C ARG A 375 12.10 -0.99 -8.04
N ALA A 376 10.87 -0.51 -8.24
CA ALA A 376 10.22 -0.46 -9.56
C ALA A 376 10.73 0.69 -10.44
N ARG A 377 11.56 1.61 -9.93
CA ARG A 377 11.97 2.87 -10.57
C ARG A 377 10.78 3.79 -10.92
N GLY A 378 9.74 3.75 -10.07
CA GLY A 378 8.49 4.49 -10.24
C GLY A 378 7.42 3.71 -10.99
N TYR A 379 6.20 4.24 -10.95
CA TYR A 379 5.03 3.67 -11.62
C TYR A 379 4.48 4.67 -12.64
N ARG A 380 4.19 4.21 -13.85
CA ARG A 380 3.52 5.02 -14.89
C ARG A 380 2.00 4.96 -14.75
N ASN A 381 1.49 3.81 -14.33
CA ASN A 381 0.07 3.56 -14.10
C ASN A 381 -0.20 3.62 -12.60
N THR A 382 -1.16 4.46 -12.20
CA THR A 382 -1.50 4.69 -10.79
C THR A 382 -2.21 3.48 -10.19
N THR A 383 -3.06 2.78 -10.96
CA THR A 383 -3.71 1.54 -10.52
C THR A 383 -2.67 0.47 -10.14
N ASN A 384 -1.64 0.28 -10.96
CA ASN A 384 -0.55 -0.64 -10.65
C ASN A 384 0.19 -0.25 -9.35
N PHE A 385 0.29 1.05 -9.06
CA PHE A 385 0.91 1.51 -7.82
C PHE A 385 -0.01 1.28 -6.62
N ILE A 386 -1.31 1.54 -6.74
CA ILE A 386 -2.30 1.24 -5.71
C ILE A 386 -2.32 -0.25 -5.41
N ASN A 387 -2.35 -1.12 -6.43
CA ASN A 387 -2.30 -2.56 -6.26
C ASN A 387 -1.00 -3.02 -5.57
N MET A 388 0.13 -2.36 -5.86
CA MET A 388 1.38 -2.63 -5.15
C MET A 388 1.34 -2.15 -3.68
N ILE A 389 0.63 -1.06 -3.37
CA ILE A 389 0.40 -0.62 -1.98
C ILE A 389 -0.41 -1.69 -1.24
N TYR A 390 -1.50 -2.19 -1.82
CA TYR A 390 -2.28 -3.28 -1.24
C TYR A 390 -1.43 -4.53 -1.02
N PHE A 391 -0.70 -4.95 -2.04
CA PHE A 391 0.16 -6.13 -1.94
C PHE A 391 1.18 -6.04 -0.80
N THR A 392 1.83 -4.87 -0.67
CA THR A 392 2.95 -4.69 0.27
C THR A 392 2.49 -4.37 1.69
N CYS A 393 1.32 -3.71 1.83
CA CYS A 393 0.93 -3.07 3.09
C CYS A 393 -0.42 -3.53 3.64
N SER A 394 -1.26 -4.29 2.89
CA SER A 394 -2.60 -4.66 3.36
C SER A 394 -2.68 -6.01 4.04
N LYS A 395 -1.60 -6.80 4.04
CA LYS A 395 -1.57 -8.15 4.63
C LYS A 395 -2.64 -9.08 4.04
N LEU A 396 -2.90 -8.93 2.73
CA LEU A 396 -3.88 -9.75 2.01
C LEU A 396 -3.50 -11.22 2.04
N LYS A 397 -4.52 -12.08 2.06
CA LYS A 397 -4.36 -13.54 1.92
C LYS A 397 -4.66 -13.93 0.47
N PHE A 398 -3.80 -14.73 -0.12
CA PHE A 398 -3.93 -15.19 -1.49
C PHE A 398 -4.24 -16.67 -1.53
N ASN A 399 -5.35 -17.03 -2.21
CA ASN A 399 -5.83 -18.42 -2.35
C ASN A 399 -5.38 -19.02 -3.70
N TYR A 400 -4.16 -18.73 -4.17
CA TYR A 400 -3.61 -19.44 -5.32
C TYR A 400 -2.95 -20.76 -4.90
N PRO A 401 -2.86 -21.75 -5.81
CA PRO A 401 -2.24 -23.02 -5.48
C PRO A 401 -0.79 -22.79 -5.03
N LEU A 402 -0.51 -23.06 -3.76
CA LEU A 402 0.84 -23.06 -3.24
C LEU A 402 1.52 -24.36 -3.67
N TYR A 403 2.80 -24.29 -3.98
CA TYR A 403 3.62 -25.49 -4.03
C TYR A 403 3.54 -26.10 -2.63
N SER A 404 2.99 -27.32 -2.50
CA SER A 404 3.11 -28.07 -1.27
C SER A 404 4.60 -28.27 -0.98
N THR A 405 5.08 -27.55 0.04
CA THR A 405 6.43 -27.75 0.58
C THR A 405 6.49 -29.05 1.35
#